data_714d44a79b1e49db4c40ab53d02702e1
#
_entry.id   714d44a79b1e49db4c40ab53d02702e1
#
_cell.length_a   1.000
_cell.length_b   1.000
_cell.length_c   1.000
_cell.angle_alpha   90.00
_cell.angle_beta   90.00
_cell.angle_gamma   90.00
#
_symmetry.space_group_name_H-M   'P 1'
#
loop_
_entity.id
_entity.type
_entity.pdbx_description
1 polymer ?
#
loop_
_entity_poly.entity_id
_entity_poly.type
_entity_poly.pdbx_seq_one_letter_code
_entity_poly.pdbx_strand_id
1 'polypeptide(L)'
;MKTLQDYIDKLNSLNFKEMYENDFFLTWEKTDEELEAVWTVADALRYMRENNISTKVFESGLGISLFRDNSTRTRFSFASACNLLGLEVQDLDEGKSQVAHGETVRETANMISFMADVIGIRDDMYIGKGNAYMHEVVDAVTQGHKDGILEQKPTLVNLQCDIDHPTQCMADMLHIIHEFGGVENLKGKKLAMTWAYSPSYGKPLSVPQGVEIGRAHV
;
A
#
# COMPACT_ATOMS: atom_id res chain seq x y z
N MET A 1 -19.65 -16.44 14.45
CA MET A 1 -18.30 -15.85 14.54
C MET A 1 -17.52 -16.43 13.37
N LYS A 2 -16.93 -15.60 12.54
CA LYS A 2 -16.15 -16.09 11.38
C LYS A 2 -14.92 -16.86 11.88
N THR A 3 -14.52 -17.89 11.16
CA THR A 3 -13.31 -18.70 11.38
C THR A 3 -12.27 -18.39 10.32
N LEU A 4 -11.04 -18.86 10.48
CA LEU A 4 -10.00 -18.69 9.45
C LEU A 4 -10.42 -19.37 8.12
N GLN A 5 -11.15 -20.51 8.20
CA GLN A 5 -11.65 -21.20 7.01
C GLN A 5 -12.64 -20.33 6.22
N ASP A 6 -13.50 -19.57 6.90
CA ASP A 6 -14.46 -18.70 6.20
C ASP A 6 -13.75 -17.61 5.37
N TYR A 7 -12.60 -17.09 5.83
CA TYR A 7 -11.79 -16.15 5.06
C TYR A 7 -11.10 -16.84 3.87
N ILE A 8 -10.59 -18.05 4.07
CA ILE A 8 -9.97 -18.83 2.99
C ILE A 8 -11.01 -19.15 1.90
N ASP A 9 -12.20 -19.58 2.30
CA ASP A 9 -13.28 -19.90 1.37
C ASP A 9 -13.73 -18.65 0.59
N LYS A 10 -13.80 -17.50 1.27
CA LYS A 10 -14.07 -16.22 0.63
C LYS A 10 -13.00 -15.86 -0.40
N LEU A 11 -11.71 -15.92 -0.04
CA LEU A 11 -10.61 -15.65 -0.97
C LEU A 11 -10.65 -16.58 -2.19
N ASN A 12 -10.96 -17.88 -2.00
CA ASN A 12 -11.08 -18.82 -3.10
C ASN A 12 -12.25 -18.51 -4.05
N SER A 13 -13.22 -17.71 -3.62
CA SER A 13 -14.35 -17.29 -4.45
C SER A 13 -14.09 -16.02 -5.27
N LEU A 14 -12.99 -15.31 -5.02
CA LEU A 14 -12.64 -14.04 -5.66
C LEU A 14 -11.59 -14.24 -6.76
N ASN A 15 -11.64 -13.39 -7.78
CA ASN A 15 -10.62 -13.33 -8.83
C ASN A 15 -9.68 -12.15 -8.58
N PHE A 16 -8.50 -12.43 -8.06
CA PHE A 16 -7.43 -11.45 -7.81
C PHE A 16 -6.06 -11.91 -8.34
N LYS A 17 -6.07 -12.78 -9.36
CA LYS A 17 -4.84 -13.34 -9.95
C LYS A 17 -3.93 -12.27 -10.54
N GLU A 18 -4.52 -11.21 -11.06
CA GLU A 18 -3.77 -10.08 -11.64
C GLU A 18 -2.99 -9.25 -10.59
N MET A 19 -3.23 -9.49 -9.29
CA MET A 19 -2.41 -8.88 -8.23
C MET A 19 -1.05 -9.54 -8.07
N TYR A 20 -0.88 -10.79 -8.55
CA TYR A 20 0.39 -11.50 -8.48
C TYR A 20 1.44 -10.83 -9.37
N GLU A 21 2.62 -10.55 -8.81
CA GLU A 21 3.73 -9.82 -9.45
C GLU A 21 3.38 -8.40 -9.91
N ASN A 22 2.22 -7.87 -9.49
CA ASN A 22 1.80 -6.50 -9.76
C ASN A 22 1.87 -5.62 -8.51
N ASP A 23 2.01 -4.32 -8.77
CA ASP A 23 2.16 -3.30 -7.76
C ASP A 23 0.80 -2.76 -7.28
N PHE A 24 0.77 -2.13 -6.11
CA PHE A 24 -0.45 -1.49 -5.60
C PHE A 24 -0.24 0.03 -5.51
N PHE A 25 -0.63 0.75 -6.58
CA PHE A 25 -0.43 2.21 -6.65
C PHE A 25 -1.68 3.01 -6.42
N LEU A 26 -2.74 2.78 -7.20
CA LEU A 26 -3.96 3.57 -7.10
C LEU A 26 -5.14 2.65 -6.82
N THR A 27 -5.98 3.06 -5.87
CA THR A 27 -7.15 2.27 -5.46
C THR A 27 -8.08 1.98 -6.64
N TRP A 28 -8.28 2.96 -7.53
CA TRP A 28 -9.18 2.83 -8.67
C TRP A 28 -8.63 2.06 -9.88
N GLU A 29 -7.38 1.61 -9.82
CA GLU A 29 -6.81 0.68 -10.80
C GLU A 29 -7.13 -0.77 -10.46
N LYS A 30 -7.72 -1.01 -9.30
CA LYS A 30 -8.07 -2.34 -8.81
C LYS A 30 -9.56 -2.63 -9.06
N THR A 31 -9.86 -3.88 -9.37
CA THR A 31 -11.25 -4.36 -9.46
C THR A 31 -11.87 -4.48 -8.06
N ASP A 32 -13.20 -4.52 -8.00
CA ASP A 32 -13.92 -4.73 -6.74
C ASP A 32 -13.50 -6.03 -6.05
N GLU A 33 -13.27 -7.11 -6.80
CA GLU A 33 -12.82 -8.39 -6.26
C GLU A 33 -11.40 -8.34 -5.70
N GLU A 34 -10.50 -7.57 -6.33
CA GLU A 34 -9.14 -7.34 -5.81
C GLU A 34 -9.18 -6.53 -4.51
N LEU A 35 -9.99 -5.47 -4.43
CA LEU A 35 -10.17 -4.69 -3.21
C LEU A 35 -10.79 -5.55 -2.10
N GLU A 36 -11.81 -6.35 -2.42
CA GLU A 36 -12.44 -7.28 -1.48
C GLU A 36 -11.45 -8.35 -0.99
N ALA A 37 -10.54 -8.82 -1.84
CA ALA A 37 -9.47 -9.72 -1.45
C ALA A 37 -8.52 -9.08 -0.44
N VAL A 38 -8.11 -7.83 -0.64
CA VAL A 38 -7.26 -7.08 0.31
C VAL A 38 -7.96 -6.94 1.67
N TRP A 39 -9.24 -6.56 1.71
CA TRP A 39 -9.99 -6.48 2.96
C TRP A 39 -10.15 -7.84 3.65
N THR A 40 -10.39 -8.89 2.86
CA THR A 40 -10.52 -10.26 3.39
C THR A 40 -9.21 -10.74 4.02
N VAL A 41 -8.07 -10.45 3.39
CA VAL A 41 -6.74 -10.75 3.95
C VAL A 41 -6.50 -9.94 5.22
N ALA A 42 -6.84 -8.65 5.23
CA ALA A 42 -6.69 -7.81 6.42
C ALA A 42 -7.49 -8.34 7.63
N ASP A 43 -8.72 -8.78 7.40
CA ASP A 43 -9.57 -9.39 8.43
C ASP A 43 -9.04 -10.76 8.88
N ALA A 44 -8.55 -11.58 7.95
CA ALA A 44 -7.93 -12.87 8.28
C ALA A 44 -6.68 -12.68 9.17
N LEU A 45 -5.81 -11.74 8.82
CA LEU A 45 -4.62 -11.42 9.62
C LEU A 45 -4.99 -10.85 11.00
N ARG A 46 -6.03 -10.03 11.09
CA ARG A 46 -6.57 -9.57 12.38
C ARG A 46 -7.07 -10.74 13.23
N TYR A 47 -7.89 -11.63 12.65
CA TYR A 47 -8.37 -12.84 13.30
C TYR A 47 -7.21 -13.72 13.81
N MET A 48 -6.18 -13.93 12.99
CA MET A 48 -5.00 -14.69 13.39
C MET A 48 -4.32 -14.08 14.62
N ARG A 49 -4.09 -12.77 14.63
CA ARG A 49 -3.49 -12.08 15.80
C ARG A 49 -4.34 -12.21 17.06
N GLU A 50 -5.66 -12.00 16.96
CA GLU A 50 -6.58 -12.09 18.10
C GLU A 50 -6.64 -13.51 18.69
N ASN A 51 -6.33 -14.52 17.89
CA ASN A 51 -6.32 -15.93 18.30
C ASN A 51 -4.91 -16.49 18.50
N ASN A 52 -3.88 -15.64 18.61
CA ASN A 52 -2.47 -16.03 18.80
C ASN A 52 -1.93 -17.00 17.72
N ILE A 53 -2.44 -16.87 16.49
CA ILE A 53 -1.92 -17.57 15.32
C ILE A 53 -0.87 -16.68 14.65
N SER A 54 0.28 -17.25 14.30
CA SER A 54 1.34 -16.50 13.62
C SER A 54 0.88 -15.96 12.28
N THR A 55 1.16 -14.69 12.03
CA THR A 55 0.92 -14.04 10.73
C THR A 55 2.15 -14.06 9.82
N LYS A 56 3.26 -14.65 10.26
CA LYS A 56 4.50 -14.72 9.49
C LYS A 56 4.33 -15.63 8.28
N VAL A 57 4.41 -15.06 7.10
CA VAL A 57 4.44 -15.77 5.81
C VAL A 57 5.84 -15.80 5.22
N PHE A 58 6.73 -14.92 5.70
CA PHE A 58 8.15 -14.89 5.37
C PHE A 58 8.97 -15.36 6.58
N GLU A 59 9.95 -16.23 6.35
CA GLU A 59 10.92 -16.60 7.38
C GLU A 59 12.01 -15.53 7.55
N SER A 60 12.31 -14.82 6.46
CA SER A 60 13.27 -13.71 6.40
C SER A 60 12.95 -12.84 5.19
N GLY A 61 13.57 -11.69 5.07
CA GLY A 61 13.44 -10.78 3.96
C GLY A 61 13.42 -9.32 4.40
N LEU A 62 13.34 -8.41 3.46
CA LEU A 62 13.47 -6.98 3.70
C LEU A 62 12.33 -6.19 3.08
N GLY A 63 11.62 -5.42 3.92
CA GLY A 63 10.78 -4.34 3.48
C GLY A 63 11.55 -3.02 3.51
N ILE A 64 11.54 -2.27 2.42
CA ILE A 64 12.16 -0.94 2.36
C ILE A 64 11.06 0.10 2.33
N SER A 65 11.15 1.11 3.20
CA SER A 65 10.30 2.29 3.15
C SER A 65 11.08 3.51 2.65
N LEU A 66 10.45 4.28 1.74
CA LEU A 66 10.97 5.52 1.22
C LEU A 66 9.95 6.62 1.47
N PHE A 67 10.33 7.59 2.30
CA PHE A 67 9.48 8.71 2.68
C PHE A 67 10.10 10.03 2.27
N ARG A 68 9.52 10.68 1.26
CA ARG A 68 9.94 12.02 0.80
C ARG A 68 9.21 13.15 1.53
N ASP A 69 8.16 12.82 2.28
CA ASP A 69 7.53 13.76 3.24
C ASP A 69 7.42 13.12 4.63
N ASN A 70 7.28 13.96 5.63
CA ASN A 70 7.21 13.53 7.02
C ASN A 70 5.93 12.73 7.30
N SER A 71 6.06 11.59 7.95
CA SER A 71 4.95 10.79 8.40
C SER A 71 5.31 9.99 9.64
N THR A 72 4.46 10.04 10.65
CA THR A 72 4.61 9.19 11.84
C THR A 72 3.80 7.91 11.69
N ARG A 73 2.50 8.05 11.42
CA ARG A 73 1.59 6.90 11.37
C ARG A 73 1.94 5.91 10.27
N THR A 74 2.16 6.39 9.06
CA THR A 74 2.45 5.52 7.91
C THR A 74 3.80 4.79 8.07
N ARG A 75 4.83 5.45 8.61
CA ARG A 75 6.11 4.80 8.91
C ARG A 75 5.94 3.63 9.86
N PHE A 76 5.26 3.85 10.98
CA PHE A 76 5.07 2.80 11.99
C PHE A 76 4.10 1.71 11.52
N SER A 77 3.05 2.05 10.76
CA SER A 77 2.13 1.03 10.24
C SER A 77 2.80 0.13 9.20
N PHE A 78 3.60 0.68 8.29
CA PHE A 78 4.38 -0.11 7.34
C PHE A 78 5.39 -1.01 8.05
N ALA A 79 6.18 -0.44 8.96
CA ALA A 79 7.15 -1.22 9.72
C ALA A 79 6.50 -2.33 10.54
N SER A 80 5.37 -2.05 11.20
CA SER A 80 4.61 -3.05 11.95
C SER A 80 4.04 -4.15 11.04
N ALA A 81 3.52 -3.80 9.86
CA ALA A 81 3.00 -4.77 8.90
C ALA A 81 4.11 -5.72 8.40
N CYS A 82 5.24 -5.18 7.98
CA CYS A 82 6.40 -5.98 7.56
C CYS A 82 6.85 -6.93 8.67
N ASN A 83 7.02 -6.43 9.90
CA ASN A 83 7.45 -7.25 11.03
C ASN A 83 6.45 -8.37 11.37
N LEU A 84 5.15 -8.08 11.31
CA LEU A 84 4.10 -9.08 11.54
C LEU A 84 4.08 -10.18 10.47
N LEU A 85 4.47 -9.83 9.24
CA LEU A 85 4.59 -10.80 8.14
C LEU A 85 5.93 -11.55 8.14
N GLY A 86 6.91 -11.13 8.93
CA GLY A 86 8.21 -11.78 9.07
C GLY A 86 9.38 -11.10 8.36
N LEU A 87 9.14 -9.90 7.80
CA LEU A 87 10.18 -9.09 7.15
C LEU A 87 10.85 -8.13 8.14
N GLU A 88 12.14 -7.93 7.99
CA GLU A 88 12.85 -6.80 8.59
C GLU A 88 12.50 -5.50 7.82
N VAL A 89 12.77 -4.33 8.43
CA VAL A 89 12.47 -3.05 7.81
C VAL A 89 13.68 -2.13 7.78
N GLN A 90 13.96 -1.58 6.61
CA GLN A 90 14.95 -0.52 6.44
C GLN A 90 14.27 0.72 5.84
N ASP A 91 14.41 1.85 6.52
CA ASP A 91 13.96 3.14 5.99
C ASP A 91 15.08 3.78 5.15
N LEU A 92 14.78 4.11 3.90
CA LEU A 92 15.70 4.79 3.00
C LEU A 92 15.58 6.31 3.19
N ASP A 93 16.62 6.89 3.78
CA ASP A 93 16.80 8.34 3.88
C ASP A 93 17.61 8.82 2.67
N GLU A 94 16.97 9.44 1.68
CA GLU A 94 17.64 9.94 0.48
C GLU A 94 18.76 10.92 0.83
N GLY A 95 18.61 11.72 1.89
CA GLY A 95 19.62 12.67 2.36
C GLY A 95 20.89 12.02 2.92
N LYS A 96 20.82 10.73 3.28
CA LYS A 96 21.95 9.92 3.78
C LYS A 96 22.40 8.84 2.80
N SER A 97 21.86 8.84 1.60
CA SER A 97 22.19 7.89 0.53
C SER A 97 22.99 8.56 -0.60
N GLN A 98 23.41 7.79 -1.59
CA GLN A 98 24.08 8.31 -2.77
C GLN A 98 23.17 9.18 -3.64
N VAL A 99 21.85 9.13 -3.44
CA VAL A 99 20.89 10.06 -4.07
C VAL A 99 21.28 11.51 -3.80
N ALA A 100 21.73 11.84 -2.59
CA ALA A 100 22.24 13.15 -2.23
C ALA A 100 23.49 13.58 -3.01
N HIS A 101 24.19 12.63 -3.65
CA HIS A 101 25.38 12.85 -4.47
C HIS A 101 25.14 12.65 -5.98
N GLY A 102 23.87 12.55 -6.39
CA GLY A 102 23.47 12.52 -7.80
C GLY A 102 23.22 11.12 -8.36
N GLU A 103 23.08 10.08 -7.51
CA GLU A 103 22.58 8.78 -7.95
C GLU A 103 21.18 8.93 -8.53
N THR A 104 20.93 8.32 -9.67
CA THR A 104 19.65 8.44 -10.37
C THR A 104 18.58 7.55 -9.71
N VAL A 105 17.31 7.87 -9.94
CA VAL A 105 16.17 7.05 -9.49
C VAL A 105 16.32 5.61 -9.99
N ARG A 106 16.73 5.43 -11.24
CA ARG A 106 16.94 4.11 -11.84
C ARG A 106 18.04 3.29 -11.11
N GLU A 107 19.14 3.92 -10.78
CA GLU A 107 20.24 3.27 -10.06
C GLU A 107 19.79 2.87 -8.66
N THR A 108 19.25 3.80 -7.90
CA THR A 108 18.77 3.54 -6.53
C THR A 108 17.69 2.45 -6.54
N ALA A 109 16.68 2.55 -7.43
CA ALA A 109 15.60 1.59 -7.52
C ALA A 109 16.10 0.17 -7.77
N ASN A 110 17.01 -0.01 -8.73
CA ASN A 110 17.61 -1.33 -9.00
C ASN A 110 18.46 -1.82 -7.81
N MET A 111 19.30 -0.95 -7.23
CA MET A 111 20.17 -1.33 -6.12
C MET A 111 19.39 -1.84 -4.91
N ILE A 112 18.33 -1.13 -4.48
CA ILE A 112 17.53 -1.57 -3.34
C ILE A 112 16.70 -2.82 -3.67
N SER A 113 16.29 -2.98 -4.93
CA SER A 113 15.47 -4.11 -5.39
C SER A 113 16.19 -5.46 -5.36
N PHE A 114 17.53 -5.49 -5.39
CA PHE A 114 18.29 -6.72 -5.18
C PHE A 114 18.08 -7.34 -3.80
N MET A 115 17.68 -6.52 -2.81
CA MET A 115 17.61 -6.92 -1.41
C MET A 115 16.19 -6.90 -0.86
N ALA A 116 15.24 -6.27 -1.58
CA ALA A 116 13.90 -6.02 -1.07
C ALA A 116 12.88 -7.03 -1.59
N ASP A 117 11.96 -7.42 -0.74
CA ASP A 117 10.74 -8.16 -1.09
C ASP A 117 9.57 -7.21 -1.33
N VAL A 118 9.54 -6.09 -0.59
CA VAL A 118 8.53 -5.05 -0.74
C VAL A 118 9.14 -3.67 -0.57
N ILE A 119 8.71 -2.72 -1.39
CA ILE A 119 9.12 -1.32 -1.31
C ILE A 119 7.86 -0.46 -1.13
N GLY A 120 7.76 0.19 0.03
CA GLY A 120 6.69 1.15 0.32
C GLY A 120 7.15 2.58 0.06
N ILE A 121 6.46 3.33 -0.80
CA ILE A 121 6.84 4.69 -1.17
C ILE A 121 5.77 5.68 -0.74
N ARG A 122 6.21 6.78 -0.09
CA ARG A 122 5.39 7.94 0.17
C ARG A 122 6.03 9.20 -0.40
N ASP A 123 5.33 9.85 -1.32
CA ASP A 123 5.66 11.17 -1.86
C ASP A 123 4.38 11.97 -2.10
N ASP A 124 3.92 12.69 -1.10
CA ASP A 124 2.74 13.56 -1.16
C ASP A 124 3.09 15.05 -1.02
N MET A 125 4.35 15.39 -1.32
CA MET A 125 4.86 16.74 -1.09
C MET A 125 4.29 17.76 -2.09
N TYR A 126 4.23 17.39 -3.38
CA TYR A 126 3.82 18.29 -4.46
C TYR A 126 2.86 17.63 -5.43
N ILE A 127 1.80 18.37 -5.81
CA ILE A 127 0.85 17.94 -6.84
C ILE A 127 1.58 17.68 -8.17
N GLY A 128 1.27 16.57 -8.82
CA GLY A 128 1.85 16.14 -10.08
C GLY A 128 3.24 15.52 -9.98
N LYS A 129 3.76 15.27 -8.77
CA LYS A 129 5.12 14.75 -8.58
C LYS A 129 5.17 13.35 -7.97
N GLY A 130 4.40 13.09 -6.93
CA GLY A 130 4.52 11.85 -6.16
C GLY A 130 4.18 10.62 -6.98
N ASN A 131 3.02 10.61 -7.64
CA ASN A 131 2.64 9.51 -8.50
C ASN A 131 3.61 9.32 -9.68
N ALA A 132 4.07 10.42 -10.28
CA ALA A 132 5.05 10.37 -11.36
C ALA A 132 6.38 9.74 -10.90
N TYR A 133 6.86 10.10 -9.72
CA TYR A 133 8.05 9.49 -9.13
C TYR A 133 7.89 7.98 -8.88
N MET A 134 6.74 7.56 -8.37
CA MET A 134 6.46 6.12 -8.17
C MET A 134 6.49 5.35 -9.47
N HIS A 135 5.93 5.92 -10.55
CA HIS A 135 6.01 5.31 -11.88
C HIS A 135 7.45 5.23 -12.39
N GLU A 136 8.28 6.26 -12.18
CA GLU A 136 9.69 6.21 -12.55
C GLU A 136 10.44 5.07 -11.82
N VAL A 137 10.16 4.87 -10.53
CA VAL A 137 10.72 3.74 -9.76
C VAL A 137 10.25 2.41 -10.31
N VAL A 138 8.95 2.25 -10.56
CA VAL A 138 8.38 1.00 -11.08
C VAL A 138 8.92 0.64 -12.46
N ASP A 139 9.00 1.64 -13.33
CA ASP A 139 9.53 1.44 -14.68
C ASP A 139 10.99 0.97 -14.63
N ALA A 140 11.79 1.58 -13.74
CA ALA A 140 13.18 1.19 -13.54
C ALA A 140 13.31 -0.26 -13.04
N VAL A 141 12.53 -0.64 -12.03
CA VAL A 141 12.55 -2.00 -11.46
C VAL A 141 12.03 -3.02 -12.46
N THR A 142 10.92 -2.71 -13.14
CA THR A 142 10.33 -3.58 -14.16
C THR A 142 11.30 -3.81 -15.34
N GLN A 143 11.97 -2.75 -15.78
CA GLN A 143 12.97 -2.87 -16.85
C GLN A 143 14.17 -3.68 -16.37
N GLY A 144 14.68 -3.43 -15.16
CA GLY A 144 15.77 -4.20 -14.57
C GLY A 144 15.47 -5.70 -14.47
N HIS A 145 14.24 -6.05 -14.11
CA HIS A 145 13.80 -7.44 -14.09
C HIS A 145 13.69 -8.04 -15.49
N LYS A 146 13.11 -7.34 -16.45
CA LYS A 146 13.03 -7.78 -17.87
C LYS A 146 14.40 -7.98 -18.50
N ASP A 147 15.36 -7.15 -18.16
CA ASP A 147 16.74 -7.21 -18.67
C ASP A 147 17.56 -8.31 -17.97
N GLY A 148 16.99 -9.02 -17.00
CA GLY A 148 17.68 -10.05 -16.23
C GLY A 148 18.73 -9.51 -15.25
N ILE A 149 18.67 -8.22 -14.93
CA ILE A 149 19.51 -7.58 -13.91
C ILE A 149 19.02 -7.98 -12.53
N LEU A 150 17.70 -7.96 -12.32
CA LEU A 150 17.05 -8.38 -11.09
C LEU A 150 16.51 -9.80 -11.27
N GLU A 151 16.87 -10.70 -10.36
CA GLU A 151 16.35 -12.08 -10.33
C GLU A 151 14.88 -12.12 -9.91
N GLN A 152 14.47 -11.18 -9.07
CA GLN A 152 13.08 -11.01 -8.62
C GLN A 152 12.68 -9.53 -8.69
N LYS A 153 11.39 -9.29 -8.82
CA LYS A 153 10.80 -7.97 -8.76
C LYS A 153 10.16 -7.78 -7.39
N PRO A 154 10.63 -6.84 -6.53
CA PRO A 154 9.92 -6.52 -5.31
C PRO A 154 8.55 -5.92 -5.63
N THR A 155 7.57 -6.16 -4.78
CA THR A 155 6.27 -5.49 -4.88
C THR A 155 6.38 -4.04 -4.41
N LEU A 156 5.92 -3.10 -5.23
CA LEU A 156 5.86 -1.69 -4.84
C LEU A 156 4.47 -1.33 -4.34
N VAL A 157 4.43 -0.61 -3.22
CA VAL A 157 3.19 -0.20 -2.57
C VAL A 157 3.17 1.31 -2.37
N ASN A 158 2.13 1.96 -2.87
CA ASN A 158 1.87 3.37 -2.62
C ASN A 158 1.42 3.56 -1.17
N LEU A 159 2.27 4.17 -0.35
CA LEU A 159 1.94 4.52 1.04
C LEU A 159 1.26 5.88 1.16
N GLN A 160 1.37 6.72 0.20
CA GLN A 160 0.63 7.93 -0.16
C GLN A 160 1.37 8.66 -1.29
N CYS A 161 0.67 8.99 -2.36
CA CYS A 161 1.16 9.92 -3.37
C CYS A 161 0.32 11.21 -3.37
N ASP A 162 0.53 12.06 -4.36
CA ASP A 162 -0.21 13.32 -4.50
C ASP A 162 -1.67 13.13 -4.89
N ILE A 163 -2.04 11.98 -5.47
CA ILE A 163 -3.41 11.74 -5.94
C ILE A 163 -4.17 10.67 -5.17
N ASP A 164 -3.48 9.73 -4.49
CA ASP A 164 -4.14 8.68 -3.71
C ASP A 164 -3.35 8.32 -2.44
N HIS A 165 -4.07 7.79 -1.45
CA HIS A 165 -3.51 7.15 -0.25
C HIS A 165 -4.18 5.79 -0.04
N PRO A 166 -3.85 4.78 -0.86
CA PRO A 166 -4.57 3.51 -0.90
C PRO A 166 -4.70 2.83 0.45
N THR A 167 -3.59 2.77 1.21
CA THR A 167 -3.57 2.10 2.51
C THR A 167 -4.51 2.77 3.53
N GLN A 168 -4.62 4.10 3.52
CA GLN A 168 -5.56 4.82 4.39
C GLN A 168 -7.00 4.64 3.91
N CYS A 169 -7.23 4.81 2.61
CA CYS A 169 -8.55 4.67 2.02
C CYS A 169 -9.13 3.27 2.28
N MET A 170 -8.34 2.23 2.03
CA MET A 170 -8.74 0.84 2.28
C MET A 170 -9.04 0.57 3.75
N ALA A 171 -8.25 1.15 4.67
CA ALA A 171 -8.48 1.03 6.11
C ALA A 171 -9.77 1.73 6.57
N ASP A 172 -10.02 2.94 6.06
CA ASP A 172 -11.22 3.71 6.39
C ASP A 172 -12.48 3.02 5.86
N MET A 173 -12.43 2.51 4.62
CA MET A 173 -13.55 1.75 4.04
C MET A 173 -13.80 0.45 4.80
N LEU A 174 -12.75 -0.32 5.16
CA LEU A 174 -12.92 -1.52 5.97
C LEU A 174 -13.55 -1.22 7.33
N HIS A 175 -13.16 -0.12 7.97
CA HIS A 175 -13.79 0.32 9.22
C HIS A 175 -15.28 0.63 9.02
N ILE A 176 -15.65 1.36 7.97
CA ILE A 176 -17.05 1.67 7.64
C ILE A 176 -17.83 0.37 7.36
N ILE A 177 -17.26 -0.56 6.59
CA ILE A 177 -17.89 -1.86 6.33
C ILE A 177 -18.18 -2.62 7.63
N HIS A 178 -17.25 -2.61 8.59
CA HIS A 178 -17.45 -3.25 9.89
C HIS A 178 -18.53 -2.56 10.72
N GLU A 179 -18.54 -1.23 10.76
CA GLU A 179 -19.55 -0.46 11.52
C GLU A 179 -20.97 -0.70 11.00
N PHE A 180 -21.14 -0.89 9.71
CA PHE A 180 -22.45 -1.18 9.10
C PHE A 180 -22.74 -2.67 8.92
N GLY A 181 -21.81 -3.55 9.26
CA GLY A 181 -21.99 -5.00 9.25
C GLY A 181 -21.94 -5.65 7.88
N GLY A 182 -21.41 -4.96 6.86
CA GLY A 182 -21.22 -5.49 5.51
C GLY A 182 -21.33 -4.43 4.42
N VAL A 183 -20.73 -4.68 3.27
CA VAL A 183 -20.77 -3.78 2.10
C VAL A 183 -22.21 -3.55 1.63
N GLU A 184 -23.03 -4.59 1.63
CA GLU A 184 -24.43 -4.55 1.21
C GLU A 184 -25.28 -3.59 2.01
N ASN A 185 -24.86 -3.27 3.23
CA ASN A 185 -25.56 -2.37 4.14
C ASN A 185 -25.19 -0.88 3.92
N LEU A 186 -24.23 -0.60 3.05
CA LEU A 186 -23.79 0.76 2.73
C LEU A 186 -24.69 1.44 1.69
N LYS A 187 -25.45 0.68 0.93
CA LYS A 187 -26.35 1.21 -0.09
C LYS A 187 -27.30 2.27 0.47
N GLY A 188 -27.28 3.46 -0.12
CA GLY A 188 -28.12 4.58 0.28
C GLY A 188 -27.64 5.35 1.51
N LYS A 189 -26.53 4.97 2.13
CA LYS A 189 -25.92 5.76 3.20
C LYS A 189 -25.31 7.04 2.65
N LYS A 190 -25.34 8.09 3.44
CA LYS A 190 -24.74 9.40 3.11
C LYS A 190 -23.38 9.50 3.79
N LEU A 191 -22.34 9.70 3.02
CA LEU A 191 -21.01 10.03 3.51
C LEU A 191 -20.80 11.54 3.39
N ALA A 192 -20.43 12.19 4.49
CA ALA A 192 -20.00 13.59 4.48
C ALA A 192 -18.50 13.64 4.76
N MET A 193 -17.75 14.27 3.86
CA MET A 193 -16.32 14.51 4.05
C MET A 193 -16.09 15.98 4.35
N THR A 194 -15.35 16.23 5.40
CA THR A 194 -14.94 17.57 5.79
C THR A 194 -13.47 17.56 6.19
N TRP A 195 -12.80 18.69 6.04
CA TRP A 195 -11.43 18.87 6.53
C TRP A 195 -11.24 20.25 7.13
N ALA A 196 -10.30 20.34 8.06
CA ALA A 196 -9.93 21.61 8.66
C ALA A 196 -9.12 22.46 7.69
N TYR A 197 -9.16 23.78 7.88
CA TYR A 197 -8.30 24.70 7.15
C TYR A 197 -6.83 24.29 7.28
N SER A 198 -6.12 24.28 6.17
CA SER A 198 -4.67 24.12 6.12
C SER A 198 -4.06 25.35 5.46
N PRO A 199 -3.01 25.95 6.04
CA PRO A 199 -2.29 27.06 5.40
C PRO A 199 -1.48 26.63 4.18
N SER A 200 -1.35 25.32 3.93
CA SER A 200 -0.58 24.76 2.82
C SER A 200 -1.47 24.52 1.59
N TYR A 201 -1.55 25.50 0.72
CA TYR A 201 -2.30 25.38 -0.53
C TYR A 201 -1.71 24.39 -1.55
N GLY A 202 -0.46 23.99 -1.37
CA GLY A 202 0.23 23.05 -2.24
C GLY A 202 0.11 21.58 -1.82
N LYS A 203 -0.55 21.30 -0.70
CA LYS A 203 -0.71 19.93 -0.22
C LYS A 203 -1.76 19.19 -1.05
N PRO A 204 -1.44 17.99 -1.54
CA PRO A 204 -2.38 17.12 -2.24
C PRO A 204 -3.60 16.74 -1.40
N LEU A 205 -4.70 16.44 -2.09
CA LEU A 205 -5.96 15.98 -1.50
C LEU A 205 -6.12 14.45 -1.61
N SER A 206 -5.03 13.72 -1.59
CA SER A 206 -5.00 12.27 -1.84
C SER A 206 -5.93 11.46 -0.93
N VAL A 207 -6.02 11.80 0.35
CA VAL A 207 -6.92 11.10 1.29
C VAL A 207 -8.40 11.33 0.95
N PRO A 208 -8.91 12.58 0.79
CA PRO A 208 -10.28 12.80 0.35
C PRO A 208 -10.59 12.17 -1.01
N GLN A 209 -9.67 12.26 -1.97
CA GLN A 209 -9.84 11.65 -3.29
C GLN A 209 -9.97 10.13 -3.21
N GLY A 210 -9.09 9.46 -2.47
CA GLY A 210 -9.13 8.02 -2.28
C GLY A 210 -10.43 7.55 -1.63
N VAL A 211 -10.92 8.25 -0.60
CA VAL A 211 -12.20 7.89 0.05
C VAL A 211 -13.40 8.15 -0.87
N GLU A 212 -13.41 9.22 -1.66
CA GLU A 212 -14.49 9.50 -2.60
C GLU A 212 -14.57 8.44 -3.70
N ILE A 213 -13.42 8.02 -4.23
CA ILE A 213 -13.33 6.97 -5.24
C ILE A 213 -13.62 5.61 -4.63
N GLY A 214 -13.05 5.30 -3.46
CA GLY A 214 -13.34 4.05 -2.74
C GLY A 214 -14.83 3.85 -2.48
N ARG A 215 -15.59 4.93 -2.23
CA ARG A 215 -17.04 4.88 -2.11
C ARG A 215 -17.76 4.44 -3.39
N ALA A 216 -17.18 4.68 -4.55
CA ALA A 216 -17.78 4.30 -5.82
C ALA A 216 -17.73 2.77 -6.08
N HIS A 217 -16.90 2.05 -5.33
CA HIS A 217 -16.74 0.58 -5.41
C HIS A 217 -17.59 -0.18 -4.37
N VAL A 218 -18.43 0.51 -3.58
CA VAL A 218 -19.29 -0.10 -2.56
C VAL A 218 -20.79 0.39 -2.67
#